data_39d53da4c8a148b5671a8dfc108b2873
#
_entry.id   39d53da4c8a148b5671a8dfc108b2873
#
_cell.length_a   1.000
_cell.length_b   1.000
_cell.length_c   1.000
_cell.angle_alpha   90.00
_cell.angle_beta   90.00
_cell.angle_gamma   90.00
#
_symmetry.space_group_name_H-M   'P 1'
#
loop_
_entity.id
_entity.type
_entity.pdbx_description
1 polymer ?
#
loop_
_entity_poly.entity_id
_entity_poly.type
_entity_poly.pdbx_seq_one_letter_code
_entity_poly.pdbx_strand_id
1 'polypeptide(L)'
;MTGTIGSVLSTDQITAYERDGFLAVPDFVSVDDCQRLRRRAVEIVDAWEPSTERSVFTTNEQERVSNGEFLASGDSTWCFFEEEAFGPDGELTQPKELSINKIGHAQHDLDDEFRRFAYNPRLAEVAADLGLDDLLALQSMYIFKQPRIGGEVGCHQDATFLYTDPVTVTGFWFAIEDATLENGCLWAAPGGHRGPLRQLFKRNRPDDPTAADGTVFEPLDDTALPAPPPDGSDLVPLEVSAGTLVVLHGLLPHWSGVNRSGTSRHAYSLHCISASAHYPAWNWLQRPATMPLLPL
;
A
#
# COMPACT_ATOMS: atom_id res chain seq x y z
N MET A 1 11.77 -9.19 35.10
CA MET A 1 12.55 -7.97 34.83
C MET A 1 12.04 -7.42 33.51
N THR A 2 11.13 -6.47 33.57
CA THR A 2 10.66 -5.75 32.38
C THR A 2 11.75 -4.78 31.99
N GLY A 3 12.59 -5.18 31.02
CA GLY A 3 13.51 -4.25 30.38
C GLY A 3 12.70 -3.12 29.78
N THR A 4 13.00 -1.88 30.11
CA THR A 4 12.50 -0.70 29.45
C THR A 4 12.96 -0.83 27.99
N ILE A 5 12.06 -1.17 27.08
CA ILE A 5 12.31 -1.13 25.63
C ILE A 5 12.57 0.35 25.35
N GLY A 6 13.79 0.67 24.92
CA GLY A 6 14.13 2.06 24.56
C GLY A 6 13.28 2.47 23.37
N SER A 7 12.69 3.67 23.43
CA SER A 7 11.95 4.25 22.31
C SER A 7 12.80 4.23 21.02
N VAL A 8 12.26 3.73 19.92
CA VAL A 8 12.90 3.75 18.59
C VAL A 8 12.83 5.15 17.99
N LEU A 9 11.74 5.86 18.25
CA LEU A 9 11.50 7.21 17.76
C LEU A 9 11.88 8.26 18.82
N SER A 10 12.42 9.38 18.36
CA SER A 10 12.59 10.56 19.19
C SER A 10 11.27 11.31 19.40
N THR A 11 11.19 12.11 20.44
CA THR A 11 10.02 12.99 20.69
C THR A 11 9.74 13.92 19.52
N ASP A 12 10.78 14.41 18.82
CA ASP A 12 10.62 15.28 17.66
C ASP A 12 9.99 14.53 16.48
N GLN A 13 10.34 13.25 16.28
CA GLN A 13 9.75 12.40 15.26
C GLN A 13 8.28 12.11 15.54
N ILE A 14 7.93 11.81 16.79
CA ILE A 14 6.53 11.61 17.21
C ILE A 14 5.72 12.89 16.98
N THR A 15 6.23 14.04 17.42
CA THR A 15 5.61 15.33 17.20
C THR A 15 5.44 15.68 15.71
N ALA A 16 6.42 15.31 14.88
CA ALA A 16 6.34 15.48 13.42
C ALA A 16 5.23 14.63 12.82
N TYR A 17 5.11 13.35 13.21
CA TYR A 17 4.03 12.48 12.77
C TYR A 17 2.65 13.04 13.16
N GLU A 18 2.48 13.47 14.42
CA GLU A 18 1.22 14.08 14.89
C GLU A 18 0.86 15.36 14.12
N ARG A 19 1.88 16.14 13.74
CA ARG A 19 1.68 17.39 12.99
C ARG A 19 1.36 17.11 11.52
N ASP A 20 2.09 16.23 10.86
CA ASP A 20 2.08 16.10 9.41
C ASP A 20 1.24 14.91 8.93
N GLY A 21 1.00 13.89 9.77
CA GLY A 21 0.29 12.66 9.43
C GLY A 21 1.16 11.64 8.70
N PHE A 22 2.47 11.88 8.58
CA PHE A 22 3.47 10.95 8.09
C PHE A 22 4.81 11.13 8.77
N LEU A 23 5.63 10.08 8.71
CA LEU A 23 6.99 10.11 9.24
C LEU A 23 7.91 9.25 8.38
N ALA A 24 9.05 9.79 7.94
CA ALA A 24 10.12 9.01 7.33
C ALA A 24 11.17 8.65 8.39
N VAL A 25 11.50 7.35 8.48
CA VAL A 25 12.53 6.81 9.39
C VAL A 25 13.63 6.18 8.53
N PRO A 26 14.72 6.90 8.26
CA PRO A 26 15.83 6.39 7.47
C PRO A 26 16.49 5.16 8.11
N ASP A 27 17.13 4.32 7.30
CA ASP A 27 17.89 3.14 7.75
C ASP A 27 17.08 2.23 8.68
N PHE A 28 15.77 2.14 8.46
CA PHE A 28 14.89 1.32 9.29
C PHE A 28 15.12 -0.17 9.05
N VAL A 29 15.26 -0.58 7.79
CA VAL A 29 15.66 -1.93 7.39
C VAL A 29 16.98 -1.88 6.64
N SER A 30 17.76 -2.96 6.69
CA SER A 30 19.03 -3.03 5.97
C SER A 30 18.83 -3.14 4.45
N VAL A 31 19.81 -2.67 3.68
CA VAL A 31 19.83 -2.85 2.22
C VAL A 31 19.81 -4.35 1.86
N ASP A 32 20.43 -5.21 2.68
CA ASP A 32 20.40 -6.66 2.47
C ASP A 32 18.98 -7.23 2.64
N ASP A 33 18.18 -6.73 3.60
CA ASP A 33 16.76 -7.10 3.75
C ASP A 33 15.95 -6.67 2.54
N CYS A 34 16.15 -5.44 2.06
CA CYS A 34 15.52 -4.94 0.84
C CYS A 34 15.86 -5.84 -0.37
N GLN A 35 17.13 -6.20 -0.54
CA GLN A 35 17.55 -7.06 -1.64
C GLN A 35 17.00 -8.48 -1.52
N ARG A 36 16.86 -9.04 -0.31
CA ARG A 36 16.22 -10.35 -0.12
C ARG A 36 14.77 -10.32 -0.52
N LEU A 37 14.02 -9.30 -0.04
CA LEU A 37 12.62 -9.14 -0.37
C LEU A 37 12.41 -8.93 -1.87
N ARG A 38 13.27 -8.12 -2.50
CA ARG A 38 13.25 -7.88 -3.95
C ARG A 38 13.48 -9.18 -4.75
N ARG A 39 14.49 -9.99 -4.37
CA ARG A 39 14.70 -11.29 -5.03
C ARG A 39 13.49 -12.19 -4.90
N ARG A 40 12.89 -12.26 -3.69
CA ARG A 40 11.70 -13.07 -3.48
C ARG A 40 10.51 -12.60 -4.32
N ALA A 41 10.29 -11.30 -4.45
CA ALA A 41 9.26 -10.75 -5.32
C ALA A 41 9.45 -11.14 -6.80
N VAL A 42 10.69 -11.10 -7.30
CA VAL A 42 11.02 -11.54 -8.66
C VAL A 42 10.76 -13.05 -8.84
N GLU A 43 11.16 -13.89 -7.88
CA GLU A 43 10.86 -15.33 -7.91
C GLU A 43 9.36 -15.64 -7.97
N ILE A 44 8.54 -14.87 -7.24
CA ILE A 44 7.08 -14.99 -7.29
C ILE A 44 6.55 -14.64 -8.69
N VAL A 45 7.04 -13.54 -9.28
CA VAL A 45 6.66 -13.15 -10.65
C VAL A 45 7.09 -14.18 -11.68
N ASP A 46 8.31 -14.73 -11.56
CA ASP A 46 8.82 -15.74 -12.48
C ASP A 46 7.96 -17.01 -12.43
N ALA A 47 7.58 -17.44 -11.24
CA ALA A 47 6.76 -18.64 -11.03
C ALA A 47 5.27 -18.43 -11.34
N TRP A 48 4.82 -17.18 -11.40
CA TRP A 48 3.40 -16.88 -11.65
C TRP A 48 3.05 -17.01 -13.12
N GLU A 49 1.98 -17.79 -13.39
CA GLU A 49 1.40 -17.93 -14.73
C GLU A 49 0.12 -17.09 -14.77
N PRO A 50 0.03 -16.07 -15.65
CA PRO A 50 -1.18 -15.28 -15.80
C PRO A 50 -2.36 -16.15 -16.20
N SER A 51 -3.54 -15.88 -15.64
CA SER A 51 -4.80 -16.45 -16.12
C SER A 51 -5.10 -15.98 -17.54
N THR A 52 -6.08 -16.64 -18.20
CA THR A 52 -6.56 -16.21 -19.53
C THR A 52 -7.19 -14.80 -19.48
N GLU A 53 -7.70 -14.38 -18.33
CA GLU A 53 -8.11 -13.01 -18.03
C GLU A 53 -6.92 -12.27 -17.41
N ARG A 54 -6.36 -11.31 -18.12
CA ARG A 54 -5.18 -10.57 -17.70
C ARG A 54 -5.55 -9.60 -16.57
N SER A 55 -5.04 -9.85 -15.38
CA SER A 55 -5.22 -8.94 -14.22
C SER A 55 -4.38 -7.68 -14.40
N VAL A 56 -4.94 -6.63 -14.97
CA VAL A 56 -4.32 -5.31 -15.09
C VAL A 56 -4.73 -4.45 -13.89
N PHE A 57 -3.76 -3.86 -13.22
CA PHE A 57 -4.06 -2.85 -12.20
C PHE A 57 -4.29 -1.50 -12.89
N THR A 58 -5.46 -0.93 -12.70
CA THR A 58 -5.80 0.40 -13.22
C THR A 58 -6.19 1.34 -12.09
N THR A 59 -5.89 2.61 -12.25
CA THR A 59 -6.41 3.70 -11.41
C THR A 59 -7.76 4.21 -11.92
N ASN A 60 -8.22 3.75 -13.08
CA ASN A 60 -9.55 4.05 -13.60
C ASN A 60 -10.63 3.42 -12.70
N GLU A 61 -11.43 4.24 -12.05
CA GLU A 61 -12.46 3.81 -11.09
C GLU A 61 -13.47 2.82 -11.70
N GLN A 62 -13.88 3.02 -12.96
CA GLN A 62 -14.87 2.16 -13.62
C GLN A 62 -14.34 0.77 -13.93
N GLU A 63 -13.08 0.64 -14.31
CA GLU A 63 -12.43 -0.66 -14.58
C GLU A 63 -12.11 -1.40 -13.29
N ARG A 64 -11.69 -0.68 -12.24
CA ARG A 64 -11.42 -1.25 -10.91
C ARG A 64 -12.67 -1.87 -10.29
N VAL A 65 -13.83 -1.28 -10.51
CA VAL A 65 -15.13 -1.73 -9.99
C VAL A 65 -15.52 -3.13 -10.52
N SER A 66 -15.04 -3.54 -11.69
CA SER A 66 -15.46 -4.78 -12.35
C SER A 66 -14.46 -5.94 -12.25
N ASN A 67 -13.30 -5.77 -11.60
CA ASN A 67 -12.25 -6.79 -11.58
C ASN A 67 -12.47 -7.82 -10.45
N GLY A 68 -13.07 -8.97 -10.80
CA GLY A 68 -13.32 -10.09 -9.87
C GLY A 68 -12.03 -10.70 -9.27
N GLU A 69 -10.91 -10.72 -10.02
CA GLU A 69 -9.62 -11.21 -9.54
C GLU A 69 -9.03 -10.29 -8.44
N PHE A 70 -9.24 -8.98 -8.57
CA PHE A 70 -8.86 -8.03 -7.53
C PHE A 70 -9.60 -8.32 -6.21
N LEU A 71 -10.92 -8.56 -6.27
CA LEU A 71 -11.73 -8.89 -5.09
C LEU A 71 -11.35 -10.22 -4.46
N ALA A 72 -10.94 -11.20 -5.28
CA ALA A 72 -10.50 -12.52 -4.84
C ALA A 72 -9.07 -12.53 -4.29
N SER A 73 -8.29 -11.49 -4.51
CA SER A 73 -6.87 -11.46 -4.10
C SER A 73 -6.63 -11.10 -2.63
N GLY A 74 -7.68 -10.78 -1.88
CA GLY A 74 -7.56 -10.35 -0.48
C GLY A 74 -6.86 -11.34 0.46
N ASP A 75 -6.96 -12.63 0.19
CA ASP A 75 -6.38 -13.74 0.96
C ASP A 75 -5.38 -14.59 0.16
N SER A 76 -4.79 -14.02 -0.87
CA SER A 76 -3.87 -14.72 -1.76
C SER A 76 -2.63 -13.88 -2.11
N THR A 77 -1.69 -14.51 -2.82
CA THR A 77 -0.57 -13.85 -3.48
C THR A 77 -0.85 -13.82 -4.98
N TRP A 78 -1.17 -12.65 -5.50
CA TRP A 78 -1.55 -12.43 -6.89
C TRP A 78 -0.73 -11.33 -7.53
N CYS A 79 -0.35 -11.49 -8.81
CA CYS A 79 0.36 -10.46 -9.56
C CYS A 79 -0.61 -9.69 -10.46
N PHE A 80 -0.39 -8.37 -10.54
CA PHE A 80 -1.16 -7.48 -11.41
C PHE A 80 -0.21 -6.79 -12.38
N PHE A 81 -0.58 -6.75 -13.65
CA PHE A 81 0.17 -6.03 -14.67
C PHE A 81 0.02 -4.51 -14.54
N GLU A 82 1.02 -3.79 -15.02
CA GLU A 82 0.90 -2.34 -15.27
C GLU A 82 -0.14 -2.07 -16.36
N GLU A 83 -0.79 -0.91 -16.30
CA GLU A 83 -1.79 -0.50 -17.29
C GLU A 83 -1.21 -0.44 -18.70
N GLU A 84 0.03 0.05 -18.84
CA GLU A 84 0.76 0.13 -20.10
C GLU A 84 1.57 -1.14 -20.45
N ALA A 85 1.32 -2.26 -19.77
CA ALA A 85 2.07 -3.50 -19.99
C ALA A 85 1.86 -4.09 -21.38
N PHE A 86 0.67 -3.88 -21.97
CA PHE A 86 0.29 -4.50 -23.25
C PHE A 86 0.22 -3.48 -24.38
N GLY A 87 0.74 -3.88 -25.55
CA GLY A 87 0.61 -3.12 -26.78
C GLY A 87 -0.77 -3.26 -27.45
N PRO A 88 -1.01 -2.52 -28.54
CA PRO A 88 -2.26 -2.61 -29.29
C PRO A 88 -2.56 -3.99 -29.87
N ASP A 89 -1.52 -4.82 -30.07
CA ASP A 89 -1.59 -6.21 -30.52
C ASP A 89 -1.93 -7.19 -29.38
N GLY A 90 -1.97 -6.70 -28.15
CA GLY A 90 -2.23 -7.47 -26.96
C GLY A 90 -1.00 -8.22 -26.43
N GLU A 91 0.18 -8.01 -26.99
CA GLU A 91 1.43 -8.59 -26.48
C GLU A 91 2.09 -7.67 -25.45
N LEU A 92 2.93 -8.26 -24.59
CA LEU A 92 3.70 -7.46 -23.63
C LEU A 92 4.66 -6.51 -24.34
N THR A 93 4.67 -5.25 -23.92
CA THR A 93 5.58 -4.21 -24.45
C THR A 93 7.01 -4.37 -23.96
N GLN A 94 7.21 -5.12 -22.89
CA GLN A 94 8.52 -5.45 -22.29
C GLN A 94 8.44 -6.82 -21.56
N PRO A 95 9.58 -7.42 -21.12
CA PRO A 95 9.58 -8.70 -20.40
C PRO A 95 8.61 -8.72 -19.22
N LYS A 96 8.04 -9.90 -18.91
CA LYS A 96 7.02 -10.09 -17.86
C LYS A 96 7.45 -9.46 -16.52
N GLU A 97 8.70 -9.70 -16.11
CA GLU A 97 9.27 -9.19 -14.87
C GLU A 97 9.33 -7.65 -14.80
N LEU A 98 9.33 -6.97 -15.94
CA LEU A 98 9.27 -5.50 -16.05
C LEU A 98 7.85 -4.99 -16.36
N SER A 99 6.85 -5.86 -16.40
CA SER A 99 5.47 -5.53 -16.75
C SER A 99 4.50 -5.61 -15.57
N ILE A 100 4.97 -6.09 -14.40
CA ILE A 100 4.15 -6.23 -13.19
C ILE A 100 4.10 -4.91 -12.42
N ASN A 101 2.91 -4.47 -12.07
CA ASN A 101 2.65 -3.34 -11.20
C ASN A 101 2.88 -3.68 -9.73
N LYS A 102 2.24 -4.77 -9.27
CA LYS A 102 2.31 -5.18 -7.87
C LYS A 102 2.00 -6.66 -7.67
N ILE A 103 2.43 -7.17 -6.52
CA ILE A 103 1.95 -8.40 -5.90
C ILE A 103 1.08 -7.99 -4.70
N GLY A 104 -0.11 -8.55 -4.55
CA GLY A 104 -1.06 -8.30 -3.46
C GLY A 104 -1.83 -9.58 -3.10
N HIS A 105 -2.45 -9.73 -1.96
CA HIS A 105 -2.54 -8.75 -0.87
C HIS A 105 -2.28 -9.43 0.48
N ALA A 106 -1.83 -10.71 0.48
CA ALA A 106 -1.63 -11.53 1.68
C ALA A 106 -0.22 -12.15 1.79
N GLN A 107 0.80 -11.63 1.07
CA GLN A 107 2.14 -12.19 1.10
C GLN A 107 2.73 -12.21 2.52
N HIS A 108 2.42 -11.24 3.39
CA HIS A 108 2.85 -11.20 4.78
C HIS A 108 2.40 -12.41 5.59
N ASP A 109 1.33 -13.10 5.16
CA ASP A 109 0.83 -14.32 5.80
C ASP A 109 1.22 -15.60 5.07
N LEU A 110 1.44 -15.53 3.75
CA LEU A 110 1.56 -16.71 2.88
C LEU A 110 3.00 -17.01 2.45
N ASP A 111 3.94 -16.06 2.61
CA ASP A 111 5.32 -16.20 2.18
C ASP A 111 6.29 -15.94 3.33
N ASP A 112 7.24 -16.83 3.57
CA ASP A 112 8.14 -16.77 4.71
C ASP A 112 9.07 -15.54 4.69
N GLU A 113 9.54 -15.09 3.51
CA GLU A 113 10.39 -13.90 3.41
C GLU A 113 9.59 -12.63 3.69
N PHE A 114 8.39 -12.54 3.13
CA PHE A 114 7.48 -11.43 3.39
C PHE A 114 6.99 -11.41 4.84
N ARG A 115 6.71 -12.57 5.41
CA ARG A 115 6.32 -12.71 6.83
C ARG A 115 7.43 -12.20 7.73
N ARG A 116 8.67 -12.66 7.54
CA ARG A 116 9.81 -12.22 8.35
C ARG A 116 10.05 -10.71 8.25
N PHE A 117 9.84 -10.14 7.06
CA PHE A 117 10.00 -8.70 6.83
C PHE A 117 8.87 -7.89 7.49
N ALA A 118 7.62 -8.32 7.33
CA ALA A 118 6.43 -7.64 7.83
C ALA A 118 6.33 -7.65 9.36
N TYR A 119 6.56 -8.81 9.98
CA TYR A 119 6.48 -8.98 11.43
C TYR A 119 7.83 -8.70 12.12
N ASN A 120 8.49 -7.62 11.71
CA ASN A 120 9.72 -7.15 12.33
C ASN A 120 9.41 -6.52 13.70
N PRO A 121 9.99 -7.02 14.81
CA PRO A 121 9.72 -6.48 16.15
C PRO A 121 9.95 -4.97 16.27
N ARG A 122 10.94 -4.43 15.54
CA ARG A 122 11.21 -2.99 15.51
C ARG A 122 10.04 -2.18 14.92
N LEU A 123 9.22 -2.80 14.05
CA LEU A 123 8.03 -2.14 13.52
C LEU A 123 6.95 -1.99 14.60
N ALA A 124 6.76 -3.03 15.43
CA ALA A 124 5.85 -2.95 16.58
C ALA A 124 6.31 -1.90 17.61
N GLU A 125 7.63 -1.73 17.80
CA GLU A 125 8.17 -0.67 18.65
C GLU A 125 7.86 0.74 18.10
N VAL A 126 8.02 0.96 16.79
CA VAL A 126 7.64 2.22 16.14
C VAL A 126 6.12 2.46 16.28
N ALA A 127 5.29 1.44 16.10
CA ALA A 127 3.86 1.55 16.29
C ALA A 127 3.50 1.98 17.72
N ALA A 128 4.11 1.33 18.72
CA ALA A 128 3.92 1.67 20.14
C ALA A 128 4.37 3.11 20.46
N ASP A 129 5.51 3.57 19.93
CA ASP A 129 6.00 4.94 20.11
C ASP A 129 5.02 5.98 19.54
N LEU A 130 4.27 5.62 18.49
CA LEU A 130 3.23 6.46 17.88
C LEU A 130 1.84 6.31 18.55
N GLY A 131 1.73 5.50 19.60
CA GLY A 131 0.46 5.25 20.29
C GLY A 131 -0.51 4.39 19.45
N LEU A 132 0.02 3.60 18.52
CA LEU A 132 -0.73 2.68 17.67
C LEU A 132 -0.68 1.28 18.31
N ASP A 133 -1.41 1.11 19.40
CA ASP A 133 -1.46 -0.16 20.12
C ASP A 133 -2.34 -1.20 19.39
N ASP A 134 -2.14 -2.48 19.68
CA ASP A 134 -2.94 -3.62 19.23
C ASP A 134 -3.16 -3.71 17.71
N LEU A 135 -2.15 -3.35 16.91
CA LEU A 135 -2.22 -3.42 15.46
C LEU A 135 -2.27 -4.86 14.94
N LEU A 136 -3.18 -5.09 14.00
CA LEU A 136 -3.29 -6.31 13.19
C LEU A 136 -2.86 -6.03 11.75
N ALA A 137 -2.02 -6.89 11.19
CA ALA A 137 -1.64 -6.81 9.78
C ALA A 137 -2.82 -7.25 8.91
N LEU A 138 -3.30 -6.36 8.04
CA LEU A 138 -4.50 -6.56 7.23
C LEU A 138 -4.17 -6.87 5.77
N GLN A 139 -3.31 -6.05 5.17
CA GLN A 139 -2.99 -6.09 3.74
C GLN A 139 -1.51 -5.82 3.51
N SER A 140 -0.93 -6.48 2.54
CA SER A 140 0.38 -6.06 2.03
C SER A 140 0.41 -5.99 0.51
N MET A 141 1.29 -5.14 -0.02
CA MET A 141 1.54 -5.01 -1.44
C MET A 141 3.04 -4.84 -1.67
N TYR A 142 3.59 -5.60 -2.62
CA TYR A 142 4.89 -5.31 -3.19
C TYR A 142 4.68 -4.58 -4.52
N ILE A 143 5.15 -3.34 -4.61
CA ILE A 143 4.91 -2.42 -5.73
C ILE A 143 6.20 -2.26 -6.51
N PHE A 144 6.17 -2.54 -7.83
CA PHE A 144 7.35 -2.51 -8.68
C PHE A 144 7.63 -1.12 -9.27
N LYS A 145 6.59 -0.33 -9.55
CA LYS A 145 6.71 0.98 -10.22
C LYS A 145 7.74 0.91 -11.34
N GLN A 146 7.39 0.16 -12.37
CA GLN A 146 8.32 -0.29 -13.41
C GLN A 146 8.98 0.85 -14.17
N PRO A 147 10.19 0.66 -14.70
CA PRO A 147 10.82 1.65 -15.58
C PRO A 147 9.90 1.94 -16.76
N ARG A 148 9.76 3.22 -17.12
CA ARG A 148 9.06 3.77 -18.29
C ARG A 148 7.54 3.65 -18.28
N ILE A 149 6.96 2.57 -17.75
CA ILE A 149 5.51 2.29 -17.76
C ILE A 149 4.89 2.32 -16.36
N GLY A 150 5.66 2.58 -15.30
CA GLY A 150 5.13 2.60 -13.94
C GLY A 150 4.00 3.61 -13.81
N GLY A 151 2.77 3.09 -13.61
CA GLY A 151 1.54 3.86 -13.59
C GLY A 151 1.46 4.85 -12.42
N GLU A 152 0.62 5.86 -12.56
CA GLU A 152 0.27 6.77 -11.48
C GLU A 152 -0.51 6.04 -10.38
N VAL A 153 -0.30 6.44 -9.14
CA VAL A 153 -1.23 6.14 -8.04
C VAL A 153 -1.92 7.45 -7.68
N GLY A 154 -3.17 7.59 -8.08
CA GLY A 154 -3.98 8.81 -7.87
C GLY A 154 -4.00 9.24 -6.41
N CYS A 155 -4.22 10.52 -6.16
CA CYS A 155 -4.31 11.04 -4.79
C CYS A 155 -5.47 10.36 -4.04
N HIS A 156 -5.17 9.79 -2.87
CA HIS A 156 -6.13 9.03 -2.07
C HIS A 156 -5.80 9.06 -0.58
N GLN A 157 -6.71 8.54 0.20
CA GLN A 157 -6.55 8.21 1.61
C GLN A 157 -6.66 6.69 1.76
N ASP A 158 -5.77 6.05 2.51
CA ASP A 158 -5.81 4.58 2.69
C ASP A 158 -7.12 4.11 3.33
N ALA A 159 -7.70 4.94 4.23
CA ALA A 159 -8.99 4.67 4.84
C ALA A 159 -10.15 4.58 3.84
N THR A 160 -10.01 5.11 2.63
CA THR A 160 -10.96 4.90 1.54
C THR A 160 -11.14 3.42 1.23
N PHE A 161 -10.04 2.65 1.26
CA PHE A 161 -10.00 1.25 0.85
C PHE A 161 -10.08 0.27 2.02
N LEU A 162 -9.62 0.69 3.21
CA LEU A 162 -9.46 -0.18 4.39
C LEU A 162 -10.09 0.50 5.62
N TYR A 163 -11.36 0.84 5.51
CA TYR A 163 -12.07 1.59 6.54
C TYR A 163 -12.23 0.78 7.84
N THR A 164 -12.07 1.47 8.96
CA THR A 164 -12.45 0.98 10.28
C THR A 164 -13.27 2.04 11.03
N ASP A 165 -14.06 1.64 12.00
CA ASP A 165 -14.79 2.54 12.89
C ASP A 165 -14.35 2.32 14.35
N PRO A 166 -13.65 3.30 14.99
CA PRO A 166 -13.09 4.52 14.40
C PRO A 166 -12.01 4.22 13.34
N VAL A 167 -11.63 5.23 12.53
CA VAL A 167 -10.57 5.08 11.53
C VAL A 167 -9.22 4.87 12.23
N THR A 168 -8.60 3.72 12.00
CA THR A 168 -7.33 3.30 12.62
C THR A 168 -6.30 2.80 11.62
N VAL A 169 -6.66 2.67 10.34
CA VAL A 169 -5.72 2.16 9.34
C VAL A 169 -4.45 3.01 9.31
N THR A 170 -3.31 2.33 9.32
CA THR A 170 -1.97 2.91 9.23
C THR A 170 -1.18 2.17 8.15
N GLY A 171 -0.60 2.92 7.23
CA GLY A 171 0.29 2.42 6.20
C GLY A 171 1.75 2.45 6.65
N PHE A 172 2.44 1.31 6.55
CA PHE A 172 3.89 1.19 6.70
C PHE A 172 4.48 0.93 5.32
N TRP A 173 5.03 1.96 4.72
CA TRP A 173 5.61 1.91 3.38
C TRP A 173 7.14 1.86 3.46
N PHE A 174 7.75 0.84 2.87
CA PHE A 174 9.20 0.64 2.87
C PHE A 174 9.77 0.89 1.48
N ALA A 175 10.73 1.78 1.40
CA ALA A 175 11.52 1.96 0.18
C ALA A 175 12.46 0.75 0.02
N ILE A 176 12.17 -0.10 -0.95
CA ILE A 176 13.04 -1.24 -1.30
C ILE A 176 14.15 -0.80 -2.24
N GLU A 177 13.92 0.22 -3.02
CA GLU A 177 14.87 0.97 -3.83
C GLU A 177 14.75 2.46 -3.52
N ASP A 178 15.73 3.25 -3.92
CA ASP A 178 15.68 4.70 -3.78
C ASP A 178 14.45 5.25 -4.50
N ALA A 179 13.69 6.08 -3.80
CA ALA A 179 12.53 6.77 -4.33
C ALA A 179 12.87 8.24 -4.55
N THR A 180 12.78 8.69 -5.79
CA THR A 180 13.12 10.05 -6.23
C THR A 180 11.97 10.66 -7.02
N LEU A 181 12.04 11.96 -7.27
CA LEU A 181 11.10 12.65 -8.15
C LEU A 181 11.04 12.02 -9.55
N GLU A 182 12.18 11.52 -10.05
CA GLU A 182 12.28 10.98 -11.41
C GLU A 182 11.59 9.62 -11.56
N ASN A 183 11.67 8.75 -10.52
CA ASN A 183 11.11 7.40 -10.58
C ASN A 183 9.78 7.24 -9.84
N GLY A 184 9.14 8.35 -9.43
CA GLY A 184 7.81 8.35 -8.85
C GLY A 184 7.80 8.08 -7.34
N CYS A 185 8.53 8.89 -6.55
CA CYS A 185 8.41 8.89 -5.09
C CYS A 185 6.98 9.18 -4.63
N LEU A 186 6.72 8.94 -3.35
CA LEU A 186 5.47 9.37 -2.72
C LEU A 186 5.44 10.90 -2.58
N TRP A 187 4.23 11.43 -2.58
CA TRP A 187 3.92 12.80 -2.18
C TRP A 187 2.81 12.77 -1.15
N ALA A 188 2.89 13.59 -0.12
CA ALA A 188 1.92 13.64 0.96
C ALA A 188 1.48 15.07 1.25
N ALA A 189 0.24 15.23 1.74
CA ALA A 189 -0.30 16.51 2.18
C ALA A 189 -0.04 16.72 3.68
N PRO A 190 0.96 17.51 4.12
CA PRO A 190 1.25 17.70 5.54
C PRO A 190 0.03 18.22 6.29
N GLY A 191 -0.36 17.54 7.38
CA GLY A 191 -1.54 17.88 8.19
C GLY A 191 -2.89 17.49 7.56
N GLY A 192 -2.90 16.95 6.32
CA GLY A 192 -4.12 16.56 5.61
C GLY A 192 -4.93 15.45 6.29
N HIS A 193 -4.29 14.65 7.13
CA HIS A 193 -4.96 13.62 7.94
C HIS A 193 -5.97 14.15 8.96
N ARG A 194 -5.95 15.46 9.26
CA ARG A 194 -6.97 16.11 10.11
C ARG A 194 -8.25 16.45 9.37
N GLY A 195 -8.22 16.34 8.04
CA GLY A 195 -9.42 16.50 7.21
C GLY A 195 -10.32 15.27 7.28
N PRO A 196 -11.56 15.38 6.75
CA PRO A 196 -12.47 14.25 6.70
C PRO A 196 -12.03 13.18 5.70
N LEU A 197 -12.53 11.95 5.87
CA LEU A 197 -12.49 10.94 4.83
C LEU A 197 -13.40 11.37 3.68
N ARG A 198 -12.91 11.27 2.44
CA ARG A 198 -13.60 11.79 1.25
C ARG A 198 -14.57 10.80 0.65
N GLN A 199 -14.20 9.53 0.65
CA GLN A 199 -15.00 8.48 0.03
C GLN A 199 -14.67 7.11 0.62
N LEU A 200 -15.54 6.14 0.38
CA LEU A 200 -15.37 4.74 0.72
C LEU A 200 -15.35 3.88 -0.54
N PHE A 201 -14.46 2.90 -0.57
CA PHE A 201 -14.45 1.84 -1.58
C PHE A 201 -15.03 0.57 -0.98
N LYS A 202 -16.23 0.21 -1.37
CA LYS A 202 -17.04 -0.83 -0.71
C LYS A 202 -17.42 -1.93 -1.69
N ARG A 203 -17.63 -3.14 -1.15
CA ARG A 203 -18.34 -4.19 -1.88
C ARG A 203 -19.79 -3.75 -2.10
N ASN A 204 -20.28 -3.94 -3.33
CA ASN A 204 -21.63 -3.55 -3.71
C ASN A 204 -22.69 -4.43 -3.03
N ARG A 205 -22.34 -5.71 -2.82
CA ARG A 205 -23.17 -6.73 -2.13
C ARG A 205 -22.34 -7.47 -1.08
N PRO A 206 -22.19 -6.93 0.13
CA PRO A 206 -21.36 -7.55 1.15
C PRO A 206 -21.87 -8.93 1.58
N ASP A 207 -23.18 -9.21 1.43
CA ASP A 207 -23.79 -10.51 1.77
C ASP A 207 -23.59 -11.57 0.67
N ASP A 208 -23.15 -11.19 -0.52
CA ASP A 208 -22.83 -12.08 -1.63
C ASP A 208 -21.42 -11.79 -2.16
N PRO A 209 -20.40 -12.45 -1.59
CA PRO A 209 -19.01 -12.23 -2.02
C PRO A 209 -18.72 -12.71 -3.45
N THR A 210 -19.66 -13.45 -4.06
CA THR A 210 -19.55 -13.94 -5.45
C THR A 210 -20.24 -13.04 -6.46
N ALA A 211 -20.92 -11.96 -6.00
CA ALA A 211 -21.61 -11.04 -6.89
C ALA A 211 -20.64 -10.36 -7.85
N ALA A 212 -20.94 -10.48 -9.13
CA ALA A 212 -20.12 -9.93 -10.22
C ALA A 212 -20.16 -8.39 -10.31
N ASP A 213 -21.03 -7.73 -9.55
CA ASP A 213 -21.19 -6.26 -9.56
C ASP A 213 -20.08 -5.52 -8.79
N GLY A 214 -19.09 -6.23 -8.30
CA GLY A 214 -17.83 -5.70 -7.82
C GLY A 214 -17.94 -4.76 -6.61
N THR A 215 -17.44 -3.57 -6.79
CA THR A 215 -17.29 -2.54 -5.77
C THR A 215 -17.90 -1.22 -6.23
N VAL A 216 -18.02 -0.27 -5.31
CA VAL A 216 -18.51 1.07 -5.58
C VAL A 216 -17.71 2.09 -4.76
N PHE A 217 -17.45 3.25 -5.33
CA PHE A 217 -17.00 4.41 -4.59
C PHE A 217 -18.21 5.19 -4.07
N GLU A 218 -18.30 5.36 -2.76
CA GLU A 218 -19.34 6.14 -2.09
C GLU A 218 -18.72 7.44 -1.57
N PRO A 219 -19.10 8.60 -2.12
CA PRO A 219 -18.62 9.89 -1.63
C PRO A 219 -19.18 10.16 -0.23
N LEU A 220 -18.36 10.67 0.67
CA LEU A 220 -18.72 11.07 2.04
C LEU A 220 -18.61 12.57 2.25
N ASP A 221 -17.70 13.23 1.56
CA ASP A 221 -17.42 14.64 1.69
C ASP A 221 -17.05 15.24 0.32
N ASP A 222 -17.61 16.41 0.02
CA ASP A 222 -17.43 17.08 -1.28
C ASP A 222 -16.09 17.84 -1.38
N THR A 223 -15.30 17.90 -0.32
CA THR A 223 -13.97 18.56 -0.36
C THR A 223 -13.04 17.74 -1.25
N ALA A 224 -12.53 18.35 -2.30
CA ALA A 224 -11.59 17.69 -3.21
C ALA A 224 -10.31 17.26 -2.48
N LEU A 225 -9.75 16.13 -2.91
CA LEU A 225 -8.38 15.77 -2.55
C LEU A 225 -7.41 16.77 -3.19
N PRO A 226 -6.20 16.98 -2.60
CA PRO A 226 -5.18 17.82 -3.20
C PRO A 226 -4.88 17.41 -4.64
N ALA A 227 -4.78 18.41 -5.53
CA ALA A 227 -4.37 18.15 -6.89
C ALA A 227 -2.88 17.74 -6.92
N PRO A 228 -2.51 16.77 -7.79
CA PRO A 228 -1.09 16.41 -7.95
C PRO A 228 -0.28 17.54 -8.59
N PRO A 229 1.05 17.56 -8.39
CA PRO A 229 1.94 18.47 -9.08
C PRO A 229 1.85 18.32 -10.62
N PRO A 230 2.05 19.42 -11.40
CA PRO A 230 2.46 20.75 -10.96
C PRO A 230 1.32 21.66 -10.49
N ASP A 231 0.08 21.24 -10.58
CA ASP A 231 -1.10 22.08 -10.35
C ASP A 231 -1.43 22.27 -8.86
N GLY A 232 -0.99 21.33 -8.00
CA GLY A 232 -1.20 21.37 -6.55
C GLY A 232 0.08 21.74 -5.80
N SER A 233 -0.06 22.67 -4.82
CA SER A 233 1.05 23.09 -3.93
C SER A 233 0.98 22.45 -2.53
N ASP A 234 -0.09 21.68 -2.25
CA ASP A 234 -0.35 21.15 -0.91
C ASP A 234 0.37 19.82 -0.63
N LEU A 235 0.92 19.19 -1.67
CA LEU A 235 1.69 17.97 -1.57
C LEU A 235 3.19 18.25 -1.54
N VAL A 236 3.90 17.55 -0.65
CA VAL A 236 5.37 17.59 -0.59
C VAL A 236 5.95 16.24 -1.01
N PRO A 237 7.07 16.22 -1.77
CA PRO A 237 7.69 14.97 -2.18
C PRO A 237 8.40 14.30 -1.01
N LEU A 238 8.32 12.98 -0.96
CA LEU A 238 9.03 12.12 -0.02
C LEU A 238 10.11 11.36 -0.77
N GLU A 239 11.20 12.05 -1.12
CA GLU A 239 12.39 11.41 -1.66
C GLU A 239 13.13 10.72 -0.52
N VAL A 240 13.33 9.41 -0.65
CA VAL A 240 13.95 8.59 0.41
C VAL A 240 14.86 7.51 -0.19
N SER A 241 15.90 7.16 0.54
CA SER A 241 16.80 6.07 0.18
C SER A 241 16.19 4.70 0.50
N ALA A 242 16.67 3.67 -0.17
CA ALA A 242 16.36 2.28 0.15
C ALA A 242 16.60 1.98 1.65
N GLY A 243 15.72 1.21 2.26
CA GLY A 243 15.74 0.90 3.69
C GLY A 243 14.97 1.88 4.58
N THR A 244 14.45 2.98 4.02
CA THR A 244 13.62 3.92 4.77
C THR A 244 12.21 3.36 4.96
N LEU A 245 11.68 3.48 6.17
CA LEU A 245 10.26 3.30 6.48
C LEU A 245 9.55 4.66 6.41
N VAL A 246 8.43 4.73 5.70
CA VAL A 246 7.49 5.86 5.75
C VAL A 246 6.21 5.39 6.41
N VAL A 247 5.85 5.97 7.55
CA VAL A 247 4.57 5.73 8.24
C VAL A 247 3.55 6.74 7.72
N LEU A 248 2.38 6.26 7.32
CA LEU A 248 1.29 7.07 6.75
C LEU A 248 0.02 6.89 7.59
N HIS A 249 -0.55 7.98 8.07
CA HIS A 249 -1.86 7.96 8.71
C HIS A 249 -2.96 7.67 7.67
N GLY A 250 -3.92 6.80 7.98
CA GLY A 250 -4.95 6.35 7.03
C GLY A 250 -5.83 7.45 6.41
N LEU A 251 -5.96 8.60 7.07
CA LEU A 251 -6.66 9.79 6.52
C LEU A 251 -5.74 10.73 5.75
N LEU A 252 -4.43 10.45 5.65
CA LEU A 252 -3.50 11.34 4.97
C LEU A 252 -3.67 11.25 3.46
N PRO A 253 -4.02 12.34 2.75
CA PRO A 253 -3.96 12.37 1.30
C PRO A 253 -2.52 12.21 0.81
N HIS A 254 -2.29 11.23 -0.05
CA HIS A 254 -1.00 10.99 -0.67
C HIS A 254 -1.13 10.50 -2.11
N TRP A 255 -0.06 10.65 -2.87
CA TRP A 255 -0.01 10.44 -4.31
C TRP A 255 1.37 9.91 -4.73
N SER A 256 1.45 9.29 -5.90
CA SER A 256 2.71 8.89 -6.51
C SER A 256 2.61 9.00 -8.03
N GLY A 257 3.44 9.85 -8.64
CA GLY A 257 3.44 10.09 -10.09
C GLY A 257 3.85 8.88 -10.92
N VAL A 258 3.69 9.00 -12.23
CA VAL A 258 4.19 8.01 -13.18
C VAL A 258 5.71 7.88 -13.13
N ASN A 259 6.22 6.68 -13.39
CA ASN A 259 7.64 6.45 -13.57
C ASN A 259 7.98 6.38 -15.07
N ARG A 260 8.56 7.43 -15.62
CA ARG A 260 9.05 7.46 -17.00
C ARG A 260 10.58 7.35 -17.07
N SER A 261 11.25 7.19 -15.94
CA SER A 261 12.71 7.02 -15.86
C SER A 261 13.14 5.63 -16.35
N GLY A 262 14.44 5.45 -16.47
CA GLY A 262 15.02 4.14 -16.81
C GLY A 262 15.23 3.20 -15.62
N THR A 263 14.87 3.63 -14.40
CA THR A 263 15.05 2.86 -13.15
C THR A 263 13.71 2.58 -12.49
N SER A 264 13.55 1.41 -11.89
CA SER A 264 12.37 1.06 -11.09
C SER A 264 12.34 1.81 -9.76
N ARG A 265 11.21 1.75 -9.08
CA ARG A 265 11.05 2.19 -7.71
C ARG A 265 10.26 1.14 -6.93
N HIS A 266 10.95 0.10 -6.50
CA HIS A 266 10.33 -0.96 -5.71
C HIS A 266 10.01 -0.48 -4.30
N ALA A 267 8.85 -0.86 -3.82
CA ALA A 267 8.40 -0.59 -2.47
C ALA A 267 7.59 -1.77 -1.91
N TYR A 268 7.58 -1.89 -0.60
CA TYR A 268 6.68 -2.79 0.11
C TYR A 268 5.78 -1.98 1.02
N SER A 269 4.47 -2.22 0.96
CA SER A 269 3.47 -1.56 1.80
C SER A 269 2.76 -2.60 2.67
N LEU A 270 2.69 -2.34 3.97
CA LEU A 270 1.90 -3.10 4.94
C LEU A 270 0.88 -2.17 5.58
N HIS A 271 -0.40 -2.51 5.47
CA HIS A 271 -1.49 -1.79 6.12
C HIS A 271 -1.95 -2.56 7.34
N CYS A 272 -2.01 -1.86 8.46
CA CYS A 272 -2.46 -2.39 9.74
C CYS A 272 -3.68 -1.61 10.25
N ILE A 273 -4.49 -2.28 11.06
CA ILE A 273 -5.66 -1.71 11.73
C ILE A 273 -5.62 -2.08 13.20
N SER A 274 -6.26 -1.29 14.08
CA SER A 274 -6.40 -1.67 15.48
C SER A 274 -7.37 -2.83 15.65
N ALA A 275 -7.02 -3.81 16.50
CA ALA A 275 -7.88 -4.93 16.86
C ALA A 275 -9.15 -4.49 17.60
N SER A 276 -9.12 -3.31 18.24
CA SER A 276 -10.27 -2.75 18.97
C SER A 276 -11.26 -2.01 18.07
N ALA A 277 -10.90 -1.72 16.81
CA ALA A 277 -11.78 -1.04 15.86
C ALA A 277 -12.67 -2.05 15.10
N HIS A 278 -13.89 -1.61 14.78
CA HIS A 278 -14.77 -2.40 13.94
C HIS A 278 -14.31 -2.35 12.47
N TYR A 279 -14.09 -3.52 11.86
CA TYR A 279 -13.79 -3.68 10.44
C TYR A 279 -15.04 -4.16 9.69
N PRO A 280 -15.73 -3.29 8.92
CA PRO A 280 -17.00 -3.63 8.29
C PRO A 280 -16.90 -4.72 7.22
N ALA A 281 -17.92 -5.57 7.15
CA ALA A 281 -18.02 -6.64 6.15
C ALA A 281 -18.13 -6.13 4.70
N TRP A 282 -18.52 -4.87 4.51
CA TRP A 282 -18.58 -4.26 3.18
C TRP A 282 -17.23 -3.74 2.64
N ASN A 283 -16.16 -3.75 3.44
CA ASN A 283 -14.82 -3.48 2.90
C ASN A 283 -14.52 -4.46 1.75
N TRP A 284 -13.84 -3.96 0.72
CA TRP A 284 -13.51 -4.80 -0.43
C TRP A 284 -12.62 -5.98 -0.03
N LEU A 285 -11.63 -5.74 0.82
CA LEU A 285 -10.75 -6.77 1.33
C LEU A 285 -11.42 -7.48 2.51
N GLN A 286 -11.62 -8.77 2.37
CA GLN A 286 -12.12 -9.64 3.43
C GLN A 286 -11.14 -10.81 3.62
N ARG A 287 -11.06 -11.30 4.85
CA ARG A 287 -10.27 -12.48 5.19
C ARG A 287 -11.20 -13.61 5.60
N PRO A 288 -10.98 -14.85 5.14
CA PRO A 288 -11.73 -15.99 5.62
C PRO A 288 -11.36 -16.30 7.08
N ALA A 289 -12.27 -16.94 7.81
CA ALA A 289 -12.03 -17.33 9.20
C ALA A 289 -10.79 -18.26 9.38
N THR A 290 -10.38 -18.93 8.31
CA THR A 290 -9.18 -19.80 8.28
C THR A 290 -7.88 -19.02 8.18
N MET A 291 -7.94 -17.72 7.88
CA MET A 291 -6.79 -16.81 7.79
C MET A 291 -7.05 -15.55 8.63
N PRO A 292 -7.06 -15.67 9.98
CA PRO A 292 -7.27 -14.52 10.85
C PRO A 292 -6.12 -13.52 10.72
N LEU A 293 -6.42 -12.25 10.98
CA LEU A 293 -5.38 -11.21 11.06
C LEU A 293 -4.46 -11.50 12.26
N LEU A 294 -3.17 -11.34 12.06
CA LEU A 294 -2.17 -11.56 13.09
C LEU A 294 -1.67 -10.22 13.67
N PRO A 295 -1.35 -10.19 14.98
CA PRO A 295 -0.79 -9.00 15.60
C PRO A 295 0.62 -8.70 15.05
N LEU A 296 0.90 -7.40 14.97
CA LEU A 296 2.21 -6.88 14.55
C LEU A 296 3.27 -7.10 15.63
#